data_cce5e627049ec2f90dd87d3f238d1dac
#
_entry.id   cce5e627049ec2f90dd87d3f238d1dac
#
_cell.length_a   1.000
_cell.length_b   1.000
_cell.length_c   1.000
_cell.angle_alpha   90.00
_cell.angle_beta   90.00
_cell.angle_gamma   90.00
#
_symmetry.space_group_name_H-M   'P 1'
#
loop_
_entity.id
_entity.type
_entity.pdbx_description
1 polymer ?
#
loop_
_entity_poly.entity_id
_entity_poly.type
_entity_poly.pdbx_seq_one_letter_code
_entity_poly.pdbx_strand_id
1 'polypeptide(L)' 'MIVGYILVAIAINNKGDVVGKSFNYYLTKQNCYTAKIKQEEISEPDIGYACIADVIK' A
#
# COMPACT_ATOMS: atom_id res chain seq x y z
N MET A 1 0.69 -0.90 -20.55
CA MET A 1 1.99 -1.46 -20.07
C MET A 1 2.17 -1.13 -18.60
N ILE A 2 2.51 -2.14 -17.80
CA ILE A 2 2.77 -1.93 -16.38
C ILE A 2 4.20 -1.41 -16.20
N VAL A 3 4.35 -0.26 -15.56
CA VAL A 3 5.66 0.37 -15.33
C VAL A 3 6.14 0.23 -13.90
N GLY A 4 5.28 -0.21 -13.00
CA GLY A 4 5.65 -0.42 -11.61
C GLY A 4 4.42 -0.72 -10.76
N TYR A 5 4.62 -0.68 -9.44
CA TYR A 5 3.56 -0.94 -8.47
C TYR A 5 3.61 0.09 -7.36
N ILE A 6 2.45 0.46 -6.87
CA ILE A 6 2.33 1.43 -5.78
C ILE A 6 1.76 0.72 -4.56
N LEU A 7 2.49 0.78 -3.45
CA LEU A 7 2.00 0.30 -2.17
C LEU A 7 1.27 1.46 -1.49
N VAL A 8 -0.04 1.31 -1.36
CA VAL A 8 -0.90 2.31 -0.71
C VAL A 8 -1.18 1.86 0.71
N ALA A 9 -0.94 2.73 1.67
CA ALA A 9 -1.30 2.50 3.06
C ALA A 9 -2.35 3.53 3.46
N ILE A 10 -3.44 3.08 4.06
CA ILE A 10 -4.55 3.93 4.49
C ILE A 10 -4.82 3.69 5.96
N ALA A 11 -4.75 4.74 6.76
CA ALA A 11 -5.09 4.69 8.18
C ALA A 11 -6.51 5.21 8.38
N ILE A 12 -7.32 4.46 9.13
CA ILE A 12 -8.72 4.77 9.36
C ILE A 12 -8.94 4.93 10.87
N ASN A 13 -9.71 5.95 11.27
CA ASN A 13 -10.05 6.17 12.67
C ASN A 13 -11.27 5.35 13.09
N ASN A 14 -11.69 5.48 14.35
CA ASN A 14 -12.83 4.75 14.92
C ASN A 14 -14.17 5.07 14.23
N LYS A 15 -14.24 6.17 13.53
CA LYS A 15 -15.45 6.59 12.82
C LYS A 15 -15.47 6.11 11.37
N GLY A 16 -14.40 5.43 10.92
CA GLY A 16 -14.29 4.98 9.55
C GLY A 16 -13.75 6.02 8.58
N ASP A 17 -13.28 7.17 9.09
CA ASP A 17 -12.71 8.22 8.26
C ASP A 17 -11.24 7.97 8.00
N VAL A 18 -10.79 8.28 6.79
CA VAL A 18 -9.37 8.19 6.43
C VAL A 18 -8.62 9.35 7.07
N VAL A 19 -7.70 9.04 7.98
CA VAL A 19 -6.91 10.03 8.70
C VAL A 19 -5.46 10.11 8.24
N GLY A 20 -5.03 9.19 7.40
CA GLY A 20 -3.68 9.19 6.85
C GLY A 20 -3.56 8.33 5.63
N LYS A 21 -2.67 8.73 4.72
CA LYS A 21 -2.37 7.97 3.51
C LYS A 21 -0.87 8.02 3.26
N SER A 22 -0.30 6.94 2.77
CA SER A 22 1.07 6.97 2.27
C SER A 22 1.18 6.14 1.00
N PHE A 23 2.13 6.52 0.15
CA PHE A 23 2.37 5.86 -1.12
C PHE A 23 3.85 5.56 -1.25
N ASN A 24 4.17 4.31 -1.60
CA ASN A 24 5.54 3.90 -1.89
C ASN A 24 5.57 3.23 -3.25
N TYR A 25 6.56 3.55 -4.05
CA TYR A 25 6.69 3.04 -5.40
C TYR A 25 7.70 1.92 -5.48
N TYR A 26 7.33 0.84 -6.16
CA TYR A 26 8.21 -0.33 -6.37
C TYR A 26 8.22 -0.70 -7.85
N LEU A 27 9.36 -1.18 -8.33
CA LEU A 27 9.50 -1.54 -9.73
C LEU A 27 8.88 -2.89 -10.07
N THR A 28 8.81 -3.80 -9.09
CA THR A 28 8.28 -5.14 -9.31
C THR A 28 7.13 -5.46 -8.36
N LYS A 29 6.24 -6.33 -8.82
CA LYS A 29 5.13 -6.83 -8.01
C LYS A 29 5.63 -7.53 -6.75
N GLN A 30 6.67 -8.34 -6.88
CA GLN A 30 7.23 -9.08 -5.75
C GLN A 30 7.74 -8.13 -4.66
N ASN A 31 8.45 -7.07 -5.05
CA ASN A 31 8.95 -6.08 -4.09
C ASN A 31 7.80 -5.36 -3.36
N CYS A 32 6.75 -5.02 -4.09
CA CYS A 32 5.57 -4.38 -3.51
C CYS A 32 4.90 -5.29 -2.47
N TYR A 33 4.66 -6.55 -2.82
CA TYR A 33 4.04 -7.51 -1.91
C TYR A 33 4.92 -7.84 -0.71
N THR A 34 6.23 -7.94 -0.90
CA THR A 34 7.17 -8.15 0.20
C THR A 34 7.13 -7.00 1.20
N ALA A 35 7.13 -5.77 0.69
CA ALA A 35 7.01 -4.58 1.53
C ALA A 35 5.65 -4.53 2.25
N LYS A 36 4.58 -4.89 1.53
CA LYS A 36 3.23 -4.95 2.09
C LYS A 36 3.18 -5.90 3.29
N ILE A 37 3.71 -7.11 3.14
CA ILE A 37 3.71 -8.12 4.19
C ILE A 37 4.50 -7.63 5.41
N LYS A 38 5.67 -7.03 5.18
CA LYS A 38 6.49 -6.48 6.27
C LYS A 38 5.76 -5.37 7.03
N GLN A 39 5.09 -4.49 6.32
CA GLN A 39 4.33 -3.41 6.94
C GLN A 39 3.13 -3.96 7.74
N GLU A 40 2.44 -4.96 7.22
CA GLU A 40 1.32 -5.58 7.90
C GLU A 40 1.73 -6.23 9.22
N GLU A 41 2.94 -6.78 9.30
CA GLU A 41 3.46 -7.43 10.50
C GLU A 41 3.73 -6.43 11.65
N ILE A 42 4.10 -5.20 11.32
CA ILE A 42 4.48 -4.18 12.30
C ILE A 42 3.43 -3.11 12.49
N SER A 43 2.36 -3.12 11.69
CA SER A 43 1.34 -2.09 11.69
C SER A 43 0.20 -2.39 12.66
N GLU A 44 -0.50 -1.32 13.03
CA GLU A 44 -1.72 -1.43 13.82
C GLU A 44 -2.87 -1.97 12.94
N PRO A 45 -3.88 -2.63 13.56
CA PRO A 45 -4.98 -3.23 12.79
C PRO A 45 -5.83 -2.24 11.98
N ASP A 46 -5.75 -0.95 12.30
CA ASP A 46 -6.55 0.08 11.62
C ASP A 46 -5.93 0.59 10.33
N ILE A 47 -4.81 0.00 9.89
CA ILE A 47 -4.13 0.39 8.66
C ILE A 47 -4.34 -0.67 7.59
N GLY A 48 -4.89 -0.26 6.46
CA GLY A 48 -5.07 -1.13 5.30
C GLY A 48 -3.95 -0.90 4.28
N TYR A 49 -3.54 -1.97 3.61
CA TYR A 49 -2.50 -1.91 2.57
C TYR A 49 -2.99 -2.53 1.28
N ALA A 50 -2.56 -1.97 0.16
CA ALA A 50 -2.86 -2.53 -1.16
C ALA A 50 -1.71 -2.26 -2.12
N CYS A 51 -1.42 -3.23 -2.99
CA CYS A 51 -0.49 -3.05 -4.10
C CYS A 51 -1.29 -2.81 -5.37
N ILE A 52 -1.07 -1.69 -6.02
CA ILE A 52 -1.80 -1.28 -7.23
C ILE A 52 -0.80 -1.18 -8.38
N ALA A 53 -1.15 -1.80 -9.51
CA ALA A 53 -0.32 -1.68 -10.70
C ALA A 53 -0.40 -0.26 -11.28
N ASP A 54 0.76 0.30 -11.58
CA ASP A 54 0.86 1.59 -12.28
C ASP A 54 0.96 1.29 -13.77
N VAL A 55 -0.03 1.70 -14.52
CA VAL A 55 -0.18 1.35 -15.92
C VAL A 55 -0.12 2.61 -16.79
N ILE A 56 0.73 2.56 -17.81
CA ILE A 56 0.75 3.59 -18.86
C ILE A 56 -0.10 3.11 -20.02
N LYS A 57 -1.03 3.94 -20.42
CA LYS A 57 -1.89 3.67 -21.58
C LYS A 57 -1.23 4.04 -22.89
#